data_7eeacd1bc711ffbe2cef9a4bab4cc396
#
_entry.id   7eeacd1bc711ffbe2cef9a4bab4cc396
#
_cell.length_a   1.000
_cell.length_b   1.000
_cell.length_c   1.000
_cell.angle_alpha   90.00
_cell.angle_beta   90.00
_cell.angle_gamma   90.00
#
_symmetry.space_group_name_H-M   'P 1'
#
loop_
_entity.id
_entity.type
_entity.pdbx_description
1 polymer ?
#
loop_
_entity_poly.entity_id
_entity_poly.type
_entity_poly.pdbx_seq_one_letter_code
_entity_poly.pdbx_strand_id
1 'polypeptide(L)'
;MTNNQIQYMIEVARTGSVNQAARNLFISQSALSNAIRSVEQEFGRKIFHRSSRGVTLTPFGKLFIAYITPISHQLEQLYAMRNTDVNSQIPSLSIISNGFYYITDLLAALGERYSSNGLRVFLQEEYSGNFLEPICNRAVDLGIVRIWSCYRSYNLEEFSNKK
;
A
#
# COMPACT_ATOMS: atom_id res chain seq x y z
N MET A 1 16.62 -7.93 3.03
CA MET A 1 16.01 -6.82 2.24
C MET A 1 15.99 -5.54 3.06
N THR A 2 16.36 -4.39 2.48
CA THR A 2 16.42 -3.07 3.14
C THR A 2 15.24 -2.18 2.73
N ASN A 3 14.96 -1.10 3.48
CA ASN A 3 13.92 -0.13 3.13
C ASN A 3 14.15 0.49 1.73
N ASN A 4 15.39 0.85 1.40
CA ASN A 4 15.71 1.38 0.08
C ASN A 4 15.40 0.36 -1.03
N GLN A 5 15.67 -0.93 -0.80
CA GLN A 5 15.34 -1.97 -1.77
C GLN A 5 13.83 -2.11 -1.96
N ILE A 6 13.03 -1.95 -0.90
CA ILE A 6 11.55 -1.92 -1.00
C ILE A 6 11.13 -0.77 -1.94
N GLN A 7 11.60 0.45 -1.68
CA GLN A 7 11.30 1.63 -2.50
C GLN A 7 11.71 1.43 -3.97
N TYR A 8 12.87 0.82 -4.19
CA TYR A 8 13.38 0.54 -5.54
C TYR A 8 12.47 -0.41 -6.31
N MET A 9 12.00 -1.49 -5.66
CA MET A 9 11.10 -2.46 -6.29
C MET A 9 9.75 -1.82 -6.66
N ILE A 10 9.18 -1.03 -5.74
CA ILE A 10 7.91 -0.33 -5.96
C ILE A 10 8.06 0.67 -7.13
N GLU A 11 9.13 1.46 -7.16
CA GLU A 11 9.32 2.48 -8.20
C GLU A 11 9.55 1.86 -9.58
N VAL A 12 10.28 0.74 -9.67
CA VAL A 12 10.43 0.00 -10.94
C VAL A 12 9.11 -0.58 -11.41
N ALA A 13 8.31 -1.13 -10.50
CA ALA A 13 6.98 -1.64 -10.82
C ALA A 13 6.04 -0.54 -11.33
N ARG A 14 6.09 0.65 -10.71
CA ARG A 14 5.27 1.82 -11.06
C ARG A 14 5.64 2.40 -12.43
N THR A 15 6.94 2.51 -12.72
CA THR A 15 7.42 3.16 -13.95
C THR A 15 7.49 2.21 -15.16
N GLY A 16 7.57 0.90 -14.93
CA GLY A 16 7.84 -0.08 -15.98
C GLY A 16 9.22 0.09 -16.65
N SER A 17 10.13 0.88 -16.04
CA SER A 17 11.43 1.21 -16.61
C SER A 17 12.50 1.41 -15.55
N VAL A 18 13.56 0.58 -15.60
CA VAL A 18 14.68 0.72 -14.67
C VAL A 18 15.38 2.08 -14.82
N ASN A 19 15.49 2.59 -16.05
CA ASN A 19 16.11 3.89 -16.29
C ASN A 19 15.30 5.05 -15.72
N GLN A 20 13.97 5.00 -15.88
CA GLN A 20 13.10 6.03 -15.34
C GLN A 20 13.06 5.95 -13.81
N ALA A 21 12.95 4.75 -13.24
CA ALA A 21 12.99 4.55 -11.81
C ALA A 21 14.30 5.05 -11.19
N ALA A 22 15.45 4.76 -11.81
CA ALA A 22 16.74 5.24 -11.34
C ALA A 22 16.82 6.77 -11.30
N ARG A 23 16.28 7.45 -12.34
CA ARG A 23 16.19 8.93 -12.36
C ARG A 23 15.31 9.46 -11.23
N ASN A 24 14.14 8.88 -11.05
CA ASN A 24 13.20 9.30 -10.00
C ASN A 24 13.78 9.11 -8.59
N LEU A 25 14.60 8.07 -8.42
CA LEU A 25 15.25 7.73 -7.15
C LEU A 25 16.61 8.43 -6.95
N PHE A 26 17.07 9.22 -7.92
CA PHE A 26 18.36 9.92 -7.91
C PHE A 26 19.57 8.98 -7.71
N ILE A 27 19.52 7.78 -8.31
CA ILE A 27 20.61 6.80 -8.27
C ILE A 27 21.03 6.36 -9.69
N SER A 28 22.18 5.70 -9.80
CA SER A 28 22.60 5.15 -11.08
C SER A 28 21.77 3.93 -11.48
N GLN A 29 21.55 3.74 -12.75
CA GLN A 29 20.85 2.57 -13.29
C GLN A 29 21.55 1.25 -12.91
N SER A 30 22.90 1.25 -12.85
CA SER A 30 23.68 0.10 -12.43
C SER A 30 23.42 -0.26 -10.94
N ALA A 31 23.36 0.75 -10.06
CA ALA A 31 23.05 0.55 -8.65
C ALA A 31 21.64 -0.05 -8.48
N LEU A 32 20.63 0.50 -9.18
CA LEU A 32 19.27 -0.01 -9.15
C LEU A 32 19.19 -1.45 -9.69
N SER A 33 19.88 -1.74 -10.81
CA SER A 33 19.92 -3.09 -11.38
C SER A 33 20.56 -4.12 -10.44
N ASN A 34 21.62 -3.72 -9.72
CA ASN A 34 22.27 -4.57 -8.72
C ASN A 34 21.34 -4.81 -7.50
N ALA A 35 20.63 -3.78 -7.05
CA ALA A 35 19.66 -3.93 -5.97
C ALA A 35 18.51 -4.89 -6.35
N ILE A 36 17.96 -4.78 -7.57
CA ILE A 36 16.96 -5.72 -8.08
C ILE A 36 17.51 -7.15 -8.07
N ARG A 37 18.73 -7.34 -8.62
CA ARG A 37 19.35 -8.67 -8.66
C ARG A 37 19.55 -9.25 -7.28
N SER A 38 20.00 -8.44 -6.32
CA SER A 38 20.18 -8.85 -4.92
C SER A 38 18.88 -9.35 -4.30
N VAL A 39 17.77 -8.61 -4.48
CA VAL A 39 16.46 -9.02 -3.96
C VAL A 39 15.97 -10.29 -4.66
N GLU A 40 16.08 -10.39 -5.99
CA GLU A 40 15.69 -11.60 -6.73
C GLU A 40 16.52 -12.83 -6.30
N GLN A 41 17.79 -12.65 -5.97
CA GLN A 41 18.65 -13.72 -5.42
C GLN A 41 18.24 -14.13 -4.00
N GLU A 42 17.93 -13.16 -3.12
CA GLU A 42 17.48 -13.41 -1.75
C GLU A 42 16.20 -14.26 -1.73
N PHE A 43 15.26 -13.99 -2.65
CA PHE A 43 13.99 -14.73 -2.75
C PHE A 43 14.05 -15.93 -3.70
N GLY A 44 15.16 -16.14 -4.42
CA GLY A 44 15.33 -17.23 -5.37
C GLY A 44 14.39 -17.19 -6.58
N ARG A 45 13.74 -16.06 -6.84
CA ARG A 45 12.73 -15.89 -7.89
C ARG A 45 12.87 -14.56 -8.60
N LYS A 46 12.52 -14.54 -9.90
CA LYS A 46 12.44 -13.31 -10.68
C LYS A 46 11.18 -12.52 -10.31
N ILE A 47 11.38 -11.24 -10.00
CA ILE A 47 10.32 -10.28 -9.73
C ILE A 47 9.91 -9.59 -11.04
N PHE A 48 10.89 -9.32 -11.89
CA PHE A 48 10.69 -8.58 -13.13
C PHE A 48 11.09 -9.40 -14.37
N HIS A 49 10.29 -9.27 -15.43
CA HIS A 49 10.66 -9.61 -16.79
C HIS A 49 11.18 -8.36 -17.50
N ARG A 50 12.36 -8.47 -18.13
CA ARG A 50 12.95 -7.41 -18.97
C ARG A 50 12.73 -7.74 -20.43
N SER A 51 12.25 -6.77 -21.19
CA SER A 51 12.07 -6.87 -22.64
C SER A 51 12.52 -5.58 -23.32
N SER A 52 12.55 -5.57 -24.65
CA SER A 52 12.80 -4.36 -25.43
C SER A 52 11.74 -3.27 -25.22
N ARG A 53 10.55 -3.64 -24.74
CA ARG A 53 9.45 -2.73 -24.47
C ARG A 53 9.46 -2.18 -23.04
N GLY A 54 10.41 -2.61 -22.19
CA GLY A 54 10.50 -2.19 -20.80
C GLY A 54 10.52 -3.36 -19.83
N VAL A 55 10.05 -3.08 -18.61
CA VAL A 55 10.03 -4.01 -17.49
C VAL A 55 8.60 -4.28 -17.07
N THR A 56 8.24 -5.56 -16.90
CA THR A 56 6.93 -5.99 -16.43
C THR A 56 7.09 -6.93 -15.24
N LEU A 57 6.05 -7.04 -14.41
CA LEU A 57 6.06 -7.95 -13.25
C LEU A 57 5.84 -9.40 -13.69
N THR A 58 6.59 -10.32 -13.08
CA THR A 58 6.27 -11.76 -13.12
C THR A 58 5.01 -12.05 -12.28
N PRO A 59 4.40 -13.23 -12.36
CA PRO A 59 3.35 -13.64 -11.42
C PRO A 59 3.79 -13.54 -9.96
N PHE A 60 5.02 -13.96 -9.64
CA PHE A 60 5.62 -13.79 -8.33
C PHE A 60 5.84 -12.30 -8.00
N GLY A 61 6.30 -11.51 -8.98
CA GLY A 61 6.51 -10.07 -8.82
C GLY A 61 5.25 -9.31 -8.45
N LYS A 62 4.10 -9.66 -9.04
CA LYS A 62 2.80 -9.07 -8.68
C LYS A 62 2.48 -9.31 -7.21
N LEU A 63 2.62 -10.55 -6.76
CA LEU A 63 2.42 -10.92 -5.36
C LEU A 63 3.41 -10.20 -4.45
N PHE A 64 4.69 -10.19 -4.83
CA PHE A 64 5.75 -9.55 -4.08
C PHE A 64 5.49 -8.06 -3.87
N ILE A 65 5.14 -7.32 -4.93
CA ILE A 65 4.80 -5.89 -4.85
C ILE A 65 3.58 -5.66 -3.97
N ALA A 66 2.56 -6.51 -4.06
CA ALA A 66 1.37 -6.41 -3.22
C ALA A 66 1.70 -6.51 -1.71
N TYR A 67 2.68 -7.36 -1.35
CA TYR A 67 3.12 -7.48 0.05
C TYR A 67 4.04 -6.35 0.51
N ILE A 68 4.96 -5.88 -0.32
CA ILE A 68 5.92 -4.86 0.13
C ILE A 68 5.34 -3.44 0.13
N THR A 69 4.30 -3.16 -0.65
CA THR A 69 3.69 -1.83 -0.72
C THR A 69 3.09 -1.40 0.64
N PRO A 70 2.29 -2.21 1.33
CA PRO A 70 1.81 -1.90 2.68
C PRO A 70 2.95 -1.71 3.69
N ILE A 71 4.00 -2.54 3.62
CA ILE A 71 5.17 -2.43 4.50
C ILE A 71 5.86 -1.06 4.31
N SER A 72 6.05 -0.64 3.06
CA SER A 72 6.60 0.69 2.75
C SER A 72 5.79 1.81 3.38
N HIS A 73 4.48 1.73 3.23
CA HIS A 73 3.57 2.73 3.79
C HIS A 73 3.60 2.78 5.33
N GLN A 74 3.64 1.61 5.98
CA GLN A 74 3.77 1.54 7.45
C GLN A 74 5.09 2.13 7.93
N LEU A 75 6.19 1.90 7.21
CA LEU A 75 7.48 2.51 7.51
C LEU A 75 7.46 4.03 7.34
N GLU A 76 6.82 4.54 6.30
CA GLU A 76 6.63 5.99 6.10
C GLU A 76 5.84 6.61 7.25
N GLN A 77 4.78 5.95 7.71
CA GLN A 77 4.01 6.38 8.88
C GLN A 77 4.88 6.41 10.14
N LEU A 78 5.67 5.37 10.36
CA LEU A 78 6.59 5.32 11.51
C LEU A 78 7.62 6.46 11.46
N TYR A 79 8.21 6.73 10.29
CA TYR A 79 9.15 7.85 10.12
C TYR A 79 8.47 9.22 10.27
N ALA A 80 7.22 9.35 9.86
CA ALA A 80 6.46 10.59 10.06
C ALA A 80 6.27 10.91 11.55
N MET A 81 6.17 9.91 12.42
CA MET A 81 6.09 10.09 13.88
C MET A 81 7.35 10.73 14.48
N ARG A 82 8.51 10.61 13.81
CA ARG A 82 9.79 11.16 14.30
C ARG A 82 9.77 12.68 14.45
N ASN A 83 8.99 13.37 13.64
CA ASN A 83 8.88 14.84 13.63
C ASN A 83 7.59 15.34 14.31
N THR A 84 6.83 14.44 14.90
CA THR A 84 5.58 14.80 15.57
C THR A 84 5.90 14.97 17.07
N ASP A 85 5.67 16.16 17.60
CA ASP A 85 5.67 16.36 19.05
C ASP A 85 4.69 15.34 19.65
N VAL A 86 5.16 14.55 20.61
CA VAL A 86 4.38 13.49 21.26
C VAL A 86 3.07 14.03 21.87
N ASN A 87 3.01 15.35 22.11
CA ASN A 87 1.84 16.05 22.61
C ASN A 87 0.88 16.56 21.51
N SER A 88 1.27 16.51 20.23
CA SER A 88 0.41 16.88 19.10
C SER A 88 0.17 15.67 18.21
N GLN A 89 -0.43 14.63 18.75
CA GLN A 89 -0.88 13.50 17.94
C GLN A 89 -2.03 13.98 17.04
N ILE A 90 -1.70 14.32 15.79
CA ILE A 90 -2.74 14.45 14.78
C ILE A 90 -3.36 13.06 14.62
N PRO A 91 -4.64 12.89 14.96
CA PRO A 91 -5.29 11.60 14.83
C PRO A 91 -5.20 11.11 13.39
N SER A 92 -4.93 9.84 13.21
CA SER A 92 -4.89 9.21 11.89
C SER A 92 -5.99 8.16 11.80
N LEU A 93 -6.58 8.03 10.63
CA LEU A 93 -7.59 7.04 10.32
C LEU A 93 -7.22 6.36 9.00
N SER A 94 -7.00 5.06 9.03
CA SER A 94 -6.74 4.25 7.85
C SER A 94 -7.99 3.47 7.46
N ILE A 95 -8.42 3.63 6.21
CA ILE A 95 -9.66 3.05 5.68
C ILE A 95 -9.32 2.20 4.46
N ILE A 96 -9.87 0.99 4.42
CA ILE A 96 -9.90 0.15 3.22
C ILE A 96 -11.32 0.13 2.64
N SER A 97 -11.43 0.27 1.31
CA SER A 97 -12.73 0.29 0.63
C SER A 97 -12.65 -0.36 -0.74
N ASN A 98 -13.77 -0.87 -1.25
CA ASN A 98 -13.90 -1.33 -2.64
C ASN A 98 -14.40 -0.24 -3.60
N GLY A 99 -14.31 1.01 -3.21
CA GLY A 99 -14.59 2.19 -4.03
C GLY A 99 -14.70 3.46 -3.22
N PHE A 100 -14.07 4.53 -3.68
CA PHE A 100 -14.05 5.81 -2.98
C PHE A 100 -15.32 6.64 -3.21
N TYR A 101 -16.08 6.32 -4.25
CA TYR A 101 -17.18 7.15 -4.71
C TYR A 101 -18.23 7.47 -3.62
N TYR A 102 -18.50 6.52 -2.70
CA TYR A 102 -19.52 6.73 -1.66
C TYR A 102 -18.95 7.14 -0.30
N ILE A 103 -17.64 7.23 -0.17
CA ILE A 103 -17.01 7.68 1.08
C ILE A 103 -16.51 9.13 1.00
N THR A 104 -16.61 9.76 -0.17
CA THR A 104 -16.19 11.16 -0.39
C THR A 104 -16.93 12.12 0.52
N ASP A 105 -18.25 11.95 0.68
CA ASP A 105 -19.06 12.81 1.54
C ASP A 105 -18.71 12.61 3.02
N LEU A 106 -18.44 11.35 3.43
CA LEU A 106 -17.96 11.04 4.76
C LEU A 106 -16.61 11.69 5.04
N LEU A 107 -15.70 11.66 4.08
CA LEU A 107 -14.38 12.27 4.21
C LEU A 107 -14.46 13.79 4.28
N ALA A 108 -15.33 14.41 3.50
CA ALA A 108 -15.60 15.85 3.57
C ALA A 108 -16.11 16.24 4.97
N ALA A 109 -17.12 15.52 5.48
CA ALA A 109 -17.66 15.75 6.80
C ALA A 109 -16.63 15.54 7.94
N LEU A 110 -15.76 14.53 7.81
CA LEU A 110 -14.65 14.32 8.74
C LEU A 110 -13.63 15.47 8.67
N GLY A 111 -13.30 15.93 7.46
CA GLY A 111 -12.38 17.05 7.25
C GLY A 111 -12.92 18.34 7.87
N GLU A 112 -14.21 18.65 7.73
CA GLU A 112 -14.86 19.80 8.36
C GLU A 112 -14.85 19.67 9.88
N ARG A 113 -15.24 18.52 10.42
CA ARG A 113 -15.35 18.28 11.87
C ARG A 113 -14.02 18.36 12.60
N TYR A 114 -12.94 17.94 11.97
CA TYR A 114 -11.59 17.90 12.55
C TYR A 114 -10.65 18.95 11.99
N SER A 115 -11.16 19.98 11.33
CA SER A 115 -10.38 21.04 10.69
C SER A 115 -9.44 21.77 11.64
N SER A 116 -9.82 21.92 12.91
CA SER A 116 -9.03 22.63 13.94
C SER A 116 -7.84 21.81 14.49
N ASN A 117 -8.00 20.48 14.59
CA ASN A 117 -7.00 19.60 15.20
C ASN A 117 -6.20 18.80 14.14
N GLY A 118 -6.62 18.88 12.89
CA GLY A 118 -6.13 18.04 11.81
C GLY A 118 -6.57 16.58 11.96
N LEU A 119 -6.79 15.91 10.84
CA LEU A 119 -7.00 14.47 10.76
C LEU A 119 -6.25 13.97 9.53
N ARG A 120 -5.41 12.95 9.69
CA ARG A 120 -4.82 12.25 8.54
C ARG A 120 -5.72 11.09 8.19
N VAL A 121 -6.18 11.04 6.96
CA VAL A 121 -6.95 9.90 6.45
C VAL A 121 -6.14 9.20 5.37
N PHE A 122 -5.91 7.91 5.57
CA PHE A 122 -5.27 7.03 4.60
C PHE A 122 -6.34 6.15 3.98
N LEU A 123 -6.43 6.19 2.66
CA LEU A 123 -7.42 5.44 1.91
C LEU A 123 -6.73 4.39 1.05
N GLN A 124 -7.14 3.15 1.19
CA GLN A 124 -6.69 2.04 0.37
C GLN A 124 -7.88 1.46 -0.39
N GLU A 125 -7.77 1.38 -1.72
CA GLU A 125 -8.73 0.64 -2.53
C GLU A 125 -8.33 -0.82 -2.68
N GLU A 126 -9.31 -1.70 -2.48
CA GLU A 126 -9.13 -3.13 -2.61
C GLU A 126 -10.29 -3.74 -3.40
N TYR A 127 -9.97 -4.35 -4.52
CA TYR A 127 -10.96 -4.94 -5.44
C TYR A 127 -10.93 -6.48 -5.46
N SER A 128 -9.91 -7.10 -4.85
CA SER A 128 -9.77 -8.56 -4.83
C SER A 128 -10.71 -9.25 -3.85
N GLY A 129 -11.36 -8.48 -2.97
CA GLY A 129 -12.25 -8.98 -1.93
C GLY A 129 -11.55 -9.34 -0.61
N ASN A 130 -10.23 -9.11 -0.49
CA ASN A 130 -9.49 -9.39 0.73
C ASN A 130 -9.53 -8.22 1.72
N PHE A 131 -10.70 -7.92 2.28
CA PHE A 131 -10.86 -6.82 3.24
C PHE A 131 -10.60 -7.24 4.69
N LEU A 132 -10.87 -8.51 5.00
CA LEU A 132 -10.84 -9.01 6.38
C LEU A 132 -9.42 -9.07 6.94
N GLU A 133 -8.47 -9.53 6.16
CA GLU A 133 -7.10 -9.71 6.61
C GLU A 133 -6.45 -8.39 7.07
N PRO A 134 -6.50 -7.27 6.31
CA PRO A 134 -5.97 -6.00 6.76
C PRO A 134 -6.65 -5.46 8.03
N ILE A 135 -7.97 -5.69 8.20
CA ILE A 135 -8.71 -5.27 9.39
C ILE A 135 -8.31 -6.13 10.59
N CYS A 136 -8.28 -7.46 10.44
CA CYS A 136 -7.92 -8.39 11.52
C CYS A 136 -6.48 -8.20 12.00
N ASN A 137 -5.56 -7.89 11.09
CA ASN A 137 -4.15 -7.64 11.39
C ASN A 137 -3.89 -6.20 11.88
N ARG A 138 -4.94 -5.39 12.05
CA ARG A 138 -4.83 -3.97 12.42
C ARG A 138 -3.93 -3.15 11.48
N ALA A 139 -3.82 -3.56 10.23
CA ALA A 139 -3.15 -2.80 9.18
C ALA A 139 -3.97 -1.59 8.74
N VAL A 140 -5.29 -1.64 8.95
CA VAL A 140 -6.25 -0.55 8.76
C VAL A 140 -7.21 -0.49 9.93
N ASP A 141 -7.75 0.71 10.21
CA ASP A 141 -8.65 0.95 11.33
C ASP A 141 -10.09 0.61 10.97
N LEU A 142 -10.47 0.81 9.72
CA LEU A 142 -11.86 0.68 9.27
C LEU A 142 -11.93 0.11 7.85
N GLY A 143 -12.84 -0.84 7.65
CA GLY A 143 -13.24 -1.33 6.33
C GLY A 143 -14.63 -0.80 5.96
N ILE A 144 -14.75 -0.14 4.82
CA ILE A 144 -16.02 0.29 4.25
C ILE A 144 -16.21 -0.43 2.93
N VAL A 145 -17.11 -1.42 2.91
CA VAL A 145 -17.28 -2.31 1.78
C VAL A 145 -18.73 -2.24 1.29
N ARG A 146 -18.90 -1.98 0.00
CA ARG A 146 -20.20 -2.11 -0.64
C ARG A 146 -20.40 -3.55 -1.09
N ILE A 147 -21.41 -4.21 -0.56
CA ILE A 147 -21.80 -5.57 -0.93
C ILE A 147 -22.98 -5.49 -1.88
N TRP A 148 -22.84 -6.01 -3.08
CA TRP A 148 -23.95 -6.16 -4.02
C TRP A 148 -24.74 -7.40 -3.64
N SER A 149 -26.06 -7.33 -3.63
CA SER A 149 -26.95 -8.43 -3.22
C SER A 149 -26.78 -9.71 -4.06
N CYS A 150 -26.13 -9.63 -5.20
CA CYS A 150 -25.81 -10.79 -6.05
C CYS A 150 -24.58 -11.59 -5.58
N TYR A 151 -23.73 -11.04 -4.70
CA TYR A 151 -22.58 -11.75 -4.12
C TYR A 151 -23.01 -12.47 -2.84
N ARG A 152 -23.58 -13.66 -2.96
CA ARG A 152 -24.00 -14.53 -1.82
C ARG A 152 -22.82 -15.13 -1.03
N SER A 153 -21.59 -14.85 -1.37
CA SER A 153 -20.41 -15.52 -0.80
C SER A 153 -19.82 -14.85 0.45
N TYR A 154 -20.33 -13.69 0.87
CA TYR A 154 -19.88 -13.06 2.11
C TYR A 154 -20.82 -13.46 3.26
N ASN A 155 -20.31 -14.30 4.16
CA ASN A 155 -21.00 -14.59 5.40
C ASN A 155 -20.84 -13.41 6.37
N LEU A 156 -21.87 -12.57 6.45
CA LEU A 156 -21.88 -11.39 7.34
C LEU A 156 -21.71 -11.76 8.82
N GLU A 157 -22.02 -13.00 9.21
CA GLU A 157 -21.84 -13.50 10.58
C GLU A 157 -20.35 -13.61 10.97
N GLU A 158 -19.44 -13.83 10.00
CA GLU A 158 -18.01 -13.80 10.28
C GLU A 158 -17.50 -12.40 10.68
N PHE A 159 -18.19 -11.34 10.27
CA PHE A 159 -17.82 -9.96 10.64
C PHE A 159 -18.28 -9.59 12.05
N SER A 160 -19.36 -10.20 12.55
CA SER A 160 -19.92 -9.84 13.85
C SER A 160 -19.28 -10.55 15.04
N ASN A 161 -18.57 -11.64 14.82
CA ASN A 161 -18.05 -12.52 15.89
C ASN A 161 -16.55 -12.37 16.21
N LYS A 162 -15.83 -11.46 15.53
CA LYS A 162 -14.44 -11.14 15.86
C LYS A 162 -14.36 -9.79 16.59
N LYS A 163 -14.68 -9.81 17.88
CA LYS A 163 -14.37 -8.72 18.83
C LYS A 163 -12.95 -8.87 19.35
#